data_f8abda5cd8ebd62b1c3b2d24814d141d
#
_entry.id   f8abda5cd8ebd62b1c3b2d24814d141d
#
_cell.length_a   1.000
_cell.length_b   1.000
_cell.length_c   1.000
_cell.angle_alpha   90.00
_cell.angle_beta   90.00
_cell.angle_gamma   90.00
#
_symmetry.space_group_name_H-M   'P 1'
#
loop_
_entity.id
_entity.type
_entity.pdbx_description
1 polymer ?
#
loop_
_entity_poly.entity_id
_entity_poly.type
_entity_poly.pdbx_seq_one_letter_code
_entity_poly.pdbx_strand_id
1 'polypeptide(L)'
;YTDEDFVLLQKILVFKSLGFSLDEIRFLIHDNNEIEKSFDVQKKLIKQKITYYTKVYDSLNYTSRLLKNDANALDHLVETVRLLSKQDSLAEQYKNANNLNVRIELHEKYSTNPIKWFDWLYENIDFSKINTLLEVGCGNGQLWMKKRKDIRNREIFLTDVSDGMLEDAKQNLNDNFSFFVVNCENIPFKKDFFDAIIANHVLFYLNDLNQGLSE
;
A
#
# COMPACT_ATOMS: atom_id res chain seq x y z
N TYR A 1 2.75 -22.07 -36.29
CA TYR A 1 1.61 -21.78 -35.41
C TYR A 1 0.50 -22.76 -35.74
N THR A 2 -0.08 -23.38 -34.74
CA THR A 2 -1.20 -24.32 -34.86
C THR A 2 -2.52 -23.60 -34.58
N ASP A 3 -3.64 -24.25 -34.86
CA ASP A 3 -4.96 -23.72 -34.46
C ASP A 3 -5.08 -23.56 -32.96
N GLU A 4 -4.41 -24.40 -32.16
CA GLU A 4 -4.34 -24.30 -30.70
C GLU A 4 -3.60 -23.02 -30.27
N ASP A 5 -2.50 -22.67 -30.95
CA ASP A 5 -1.75 -21.42 -30.67
C ASP A 5 -2.63 -20.18 -30.93
N PHE A 6 -3.47 -20.26 -31.96
CA PHE A 6 -4.38 -19.16 -32.29
C PHE A 6 -5.46 -19.00 -31.23
N VAL A 7 -6.07 -20.09 -30.76
CA VAL A 7 -7.07 -20.08 -29.67
C VAL A 7 -6.43 -19.56 -28.37
N LEU A 8 -5.19 -19.96 -28.07
CA LEU A 8 -4.47 -19.48 -26.93
C LEU A 8 -4.22 -17.97 -27.00
N LEU A 9 -3.78 -17.47 -28.16
CA LEU A 9 -3.56 -16.04 -28.39
C LEU A 9 -4.86 -15.25 -28.20
N GLN A 10 -5.98 -15.74 -28.72
CA GLN A 10 -7.29 -15.10 -28.52
C GLN A 10 -7.66 -15.00 -27.03
N LYS A 11 -7.45 -16.05 -26.23
CA LYS A 11 -7.66 -16.05 -24.79
C LYS A 11 -6.78 -14.98 -24.09
N ILE A 12 -5.50 -14.92 -24.45
CA ILE A 12 -4.57 -13.92 -23.91
C ILE A 12 -5.05 -12.50 -24.21
N LEU A 13 -5.46 -12.23 -25.45
CA LEU A 13 -5.95 -10.90 -25.86
C LEU A 13 -7.23 -10.51 -25.11
N VAL A 14 -8.16 -11.45 -24.92
CA VAL A 14 -9.39 -11.21 -24.15
C VAL A 14 -9.07 -10.90 -22.70
N PHE A 15 -8.27 -11.71 -22.01
CA PHE A 15 -7.88 -11.45 -20.62
C PHE A 15 -7.10 -10.13 -20.49
N LYS A 16 -6.23 -9.82 -21.45
CA LYS A 16 -5.52 -8.53 -21.49
C LYS A 16 -6.48 -7.34 -21.60
N SER A 17 -7.49 -7.44 -22.47
CA SER A 17 -8.52 -6.40 -22.63
C SER A 17 -9.39 -6.22 -21.38
N LEU A 18 -9.54 -7.26 -20.58
CA LEU A 18 -10.22 -7.23 -19.28
C LEU A 18 -9.34 -6.65 -18.15
N GLY A 19 -8.06 -6.34 -18.44
CA GLY A 19 -7.13 -5.69 -17.51
C GLY A 19 -6.28 -6.65 -16.67
N PHE A 20 -6.21 -7.94 -17.01
CA PHE A 20 -5.30 -8.87 -16.35
C PHE A 20 -3.85 -8.63 -16.75
N SER A 21 -2.92 -8.81 -15.82
CA SER A 21 -1.48 -8.84 -16.08
C SER A 21 -1.09 -10.11 -16.85
N LEU A 22 0.10 -10.12 -17.47
CA LEU A 22 0.58 -11.32 -18.18
C LEU A 22 0.82 -12.51 -17.24
N ASP A 23 1.22 -12.27 -16.00
CA ASP A 23 1.44 -13.32 -15.01
C ASP A 23 0.11 -13.92 -14.53
N GLU A 24 -0.90 -13.10 -14.29
CA GLU A 24 -2.26 -13.56 -14.00
C GLU A 24 -2.83 -14.37 -15.17
N ILE A 25 -2.64 -13.90 -16.41
CA ILE A 25 -3.10 -14.61 -17.62
C ILE A 25 -2.41 -15.98 -17.73
N ARG A 26 -1.09 -16.05 -17.49
CA ARG A 26 -0.35 -17.31 -17.50
C ARG A 26 -0.94 -18.31 -16.49
N PHE A 27 -1.25 -17.85 -15.29
CA PHE A 27 -1.87 -18.67 -14.25
C PHE A 27 -3.27 -19.15 -14.67
N LEU A 28 -4.12 -18.23 -15.15
CA LEU A 28 -5.50 -18.52 -15.57
C LEU A 28 -5.62 -19.49 -16.76
N ILE A 29 -4.63 -19.52 -17.64
CA ILE A 29 -4.59 -20.45 -18.78
C ILE A 29 -4.32 -21.89 -18.33
N HIS A 30 -3.57 -22.05 -17.22
CA HIS A 30 -3.18 -23.37 -16.72
C HIS A 30 -4.13 -23.94 -15.66
N ASP A 31 -4.88 -23.09 -14.93
CA ASP A 31 -5.81 -23.52 -13.88
C ASP A 31 -7.19 -22.86 -14.02
N ASN A 32 -8.13 -23.64 -14.57
CA ASN A 32 -9.51 -23.17 -14.76
C ASN A 32 -10.28 -22.98 -13.43
N ASN A 33 -9.85 -23.58 -12.31
CA ASN A 33 -10.58 -23.52 -11.05
C ASN A 33 -10.48 -22.16 -10.36
N GLU A 34 -9.45 -21.37 -10.67
CA GLU A 34 -9.24 -20.03 -10.10
C GLU A 34 -9.80 -18.89 -10.95
N ILE A 35 -10.38 -19.18 -12.12
CA ILE A 35 -10.90 -18.16 -13.04
C ILE A 35 -12.02 -17.36 -12.39
N GLU A 36 -12.95 -18.01 -11.69
CA GLU A 36 -14.11 -17.35 -11.07
C GLU A 36 -13.66 -16.37 -9.98
N LYS A 37 -12.76 -16.78 -9.10
CA LYS A 37 -12.18 -15.91 -8.06
C LYS A 37 -11.42 -14.73 -8.66
N SER A 38 -10.64 -14.97 -9.71
CA SER A 38 -9.91 -13.93 -10.41
C SER A 38 -10.85 -12.91 -11.08
N PHE A 39 -11.97 -13.37 -11.64
CA PHE A 39 -13.00 -12.50 -12.18
C PHE A 39 -13.66 -11.65 -11.09
N ASP A 40 -13.91 -12.19 -9.91
CA ASP A 40 -14.49 -11.44 -8.81
C ASP A 40 -13.55 -10.35 -8.30
N VAL A 41 -12.25 -10.63 -8.23
CA VAL A 41 -11.23 -9.61 -7.95
C VAL A 41 -11.23 -8.54 -9.04
N GLN A 42 -11.22 -8.93 -10.32
CA GLN A 42 -11.19 -7.99 -11.43
C GLN A 42 -12.45 -7.12 -11.49
N LYS A 43 -13.63 -7.69 -11.22
CA LYS A 43 -14.89 -6.93 -11.10
C LYS A 43 -14.82 -5.87 -10.02
N LYS A 44 -14.22 -6.19 -8.83
CA LYS A 44 -14.01 -5.21 -7.75
C LYS A 44 -13.12 -4.07 -8.21
N LEU A 45 -11.99 -4.37 -8.87
CA LEU A 45 -11.06 -3.37 -9.40
C LEU A 45 -11.73 -2.46 -10.45
N ILE A 46 -12.50 -3.05 -11.38
CA ILE A 46 -13.26 -2.28 -12.38
C ILE A 46 -14.28 -1.38 -11.69
N LYS A 47 -15.00 -1.88 -10.68
CA LYS A 47 -15.98 -1.09 -9.94
C LYS A 47 -15.33 0.09 -9.21
N GLN A 48 -14.16 -0.08 -8.64
CA GLN A 48 -13.38 1.01 -8.05
C GLN A 48 -13.01 2.06 -9.10
N LYS A 49 -12.49 1.62 -10.27
CA LYS A 49 -12.17 2.53 -11.39
C LYS A 49 -13.41 3.29 -11.89
N ILE A 50 -14.55 2.64 -12.00
CA ILE A 50 -15.81 3.31 -12.36
C ILE A 50 -16.15 4.39 -11.34
N THR A 51 -16.09 4.08 -10.05
CA THR A 51 -16.35 5.05 -8.98
C THR A 51 -15.39 6.25 -9.06
N TYR A 52 -14.11 6.02 -9.28
CA TYR A 52 -13.11 7.06 -9.47
C TYR A 52 -13.44 7.95 -10.68
N TYR A 53 -13.62 7.34 -11.87
CA TYR A 53 -13.91 8.11 -13.07
C TYR A 53 -15.24 8.85 -13.00
N THR A 54 -16.23 8.32 -12.28
CA THR A 54 -17.50 9.02 -12.03
C THR A 54 -17.23 10.29 -11.23
N LYS A 55 -16.46 10.23 -10.15
CA LYS A 55 -16.10 11.40 -9.34
C LYS A 55 -15.30 12.44 -10.15
N VAL A 56 -14.35 11.99 -10.98
CA VAL A 56 -13.61 12.89 -11.88
C VAL A 56 -14.54 13.56 -12.88
N TYR A 57 -15.47 12.80 -13.49
CA TYR A 57 -16.46 13.31 -14.43
C TYR A 57 -17.38 14.36 -13.77
N ASP A 58 -17.88 14.06 -12.57
CA ASP A 58 -18.74 14.99 -11.81
C ASP A 58 -17.98 16.27 -11.45
N SER A 59 -16.70 16.15 -11.07
CA SER A 59 -15.84 17.32 -10.78
C SER A 59 -15.61 18.18 -12.03
N LEU A 60 -15.38 17.55 -13.19
CA LEU A 60 -15.25 18.27 -14.46
C LEU A 60 -16.54 19.01 -14.83
N ASN A 61 -17.70 18.36 -14.68
CA ASN A 61 -19.00 18.99 -14.96
C ASN A 61 -19.27 20.18 -14.02
N TYR A 62 -18.96 20.01 -12.72
CA TYR A 62 -19.10 21.08 -11.75
C TYR A 62 -18.20 22.26 -12.10
N THR A 63 -16.91 22.01 -12.33
CA THR A 63 -15.96 23.05 -12.70
C THR A 63 -16.32 23.75 -14.00
N SER A 64 -16.77 23.02 -15.02
CA SER A 64 -17.21 23.58 -16.29
C SER A 64 -18.37 24.58 -16.15
N ARG A 65 -19.25 24.36 -15.15
CA ARG A 65 -20.32 25.30 -14.83
C ARG A 65 -19.82 26.57 -14.11
N LEU A 66 -18.81 26.40 -13.24
CA LEU A 66 -18.24 27.50 -12.46
C LEU A 66 -17.30 28.40 -13.25
N LEU A 67 -16.60 27.87 -14.28
CA LEU A 67 -15.61 28.61 -15.07
C LEU A 67 -16.13 29.93 -15.66
N LYS A 68 -17.44 30.07 -15.78
CA LYS A 68 -18.06 31.33 -16.27
C LYS A 68 -18.04 32.45 -15.24
N ASN A 69 -17.94 32.13 -13.94
CA ASN A 69 -18.17 33.08 -12.85
C ASN A 69 -17.09 33.00 -11.74
N ASP A 70 -16.16 32.05 -11.78
CA ASP A 70 -15.15 31.86 -10.74
C ASP A 70 -13.77 31.62 -11.38
N ALA A 71 -12.86 32.53 -11.15
CA ALA A 71 -11.48 32.46 -11.66
C ALA A 71 -10.68 31.28 -11.02
N ASN A 72 -11.07 30.82 -9.83
CA ASN A 72 -10.40 29.75 -9.09
C ASN A 72 -11.01 28.36 -9.32
N ALA A 73 -11.99 28.24 -10.21
CA ALA A 73 -12.67 26.98 -10.48
C ALA A 73 -11.72 25.85 -10.93
N LEU A 74 -10.64 26.20 -11.65
CA LEU A 74 -9.61 25.24 -12.07
C LEU A 74 -8.76 24.76 -10.89
N ASP A 75 -8.47 25.62 -9.91
CA ASP A 75 -7.69 25.23 -8.74
C ASP A 75 -8.46 24.21 -7.88
N HIS A 76 -9.77 24.40 -7.74
CA HIS A 76 -10.66 23.43 -7.10
C HIS A 76 -10.69 22.08 -7.83
N LEU A 77 -10.71 22.09 -9.16
CA LEU A 77 -10.64 20.85 -9.94
C LEU A 77 -9.31 20.13 -9.72
N VAL A 78 -8.19 20.86 -9.82
CA VAL A 78 -6.84 20.30 -9.62
C VAL A 78 -6.74 19.64 -8.26
N GLU A 79 -7.21 20.32 -7.19
CA GLU A 79 -7.16 19.78 -5.84
C GLU A 79 -8.06 18.53 -5.69
N THR A 80 -9.28 18.57 -6.24
CA THR A 80 -10.20 17.43 -6.20
C THR A 80 -9.63 16.23 -6.93
N VAL A 81 -9.10 16.40 -8.15
CA VAL A 81 -8.48 15.28 -8.90
C VAL A 81 -7.23 14.78 -8.21
N ARG A 82 -6.45 15.66 -7.59
CA ARG A 82 -5.27 15.27 -6.81
C ARG A 82 -5.64 14.43 -5.59
N LEU A 83 -6.69 14.77 -4.86
CA LEU A 83 -7.19 13.99 -3.73
C LEU A 83 -7.72 12.62 -4.18
N LEU A 84 -8.48 12.57 -5.27
CA LEU A 84 -8.98 11.33 -5.85
C LEU A 84 -7.85 10.42 -6.32
N SER A 85 -6.85 10.96 -7.03
CA SER A 85 -5.69 10.19 -7.52
C SER A 85 -4.78 9.70 -6.39
N LYS A 86 -4.71 10.39 -5.25
CA LYS A 86 -4.00 9.88 -4.07
C LYS A 86 -4.65 8.60 -3.52
N GLN A 87 -5.97 8.54 -3.43
CA GLN A 87 -6.66 7.36 -2.90
C GLN A 87 -6.46 6.11 -3.77
N ASP A 88 -6.55 6.23 -5.11
CA ASP A 88 -6.40 5.08 -6.01
C ASP A 88 -4.93 4.68 -6.22
N SER A 89 -4.02 5.65 -6.30
CA SER A 89 -2.60 5.38 -6.49
C SER A 89 -1.96 4.72 -5.27
N LEU A 90 -2.48 4.98 -4.07
CA LEU A 90 -1.98 4.40 -2.83
C LEU A 90 -2.29 2.91 -2.74
N ALA A 91 -3.54 2.51 -2.99
CA ALA A 91 -3.94 1.10 -2.97
C ALA A 91 -3.17 0.25 -4.00
N GLU A 92 -2.87 0.80 -5.18
CA GLU A 92 -2.08 0.13 -6.22
C GLU A 92 -0.56 0.17 -5.94
N GLN A 93 -0.05 1.30 -5.43
CA GLN A 93 1.38 1.48 -5.12
C GLN A 93 1.86 0.59 -3.97
N TYR A 94 0.97 0.28 -3.02
CA TYR A 94 1.28 -0.52 -1.83
C TYR A 94 0.64 -1.91 -1.85
N LYS A 95 0.19 -2.39 -3.01
CA LYS A 95 -0.33 -3.75 -3.16
C LYS A 95 0.71 -4.82 -2.79
N ASN A 96 1.99 -4.51 -2.99
CA ASN A 96 3.15 -5.30 -2.57
C ASN A 96 4.40 -4.41 -2.46
N ALA A 97 5.50 -4.99 -1.95
CA ALA A 97 6.74 -4.25 -1.70
C ALA A 97 7.54 -3.83 -2.95
N ASN A 98 7.15 -4.18 -4.17
CA ASN A 98 7.96 -3.91 -5.35
C ASN A 98 8.27 -2.40 -5.52
N ASN A 99 7.24 -1.55 -5.45
CA ASN A 99 7.43 -0.10 -5.57
C ASN A 99 8.16 0.50 -4.34
N LEU A 100 7.94 -0.06 -3.16
CA LEU A 100 8.66 0.32 -1.95
C LEU A 100 10.15 -0.01 -2.07
N ASN A 101 10.48 -1.22 -2.54
CA ASN A 101 11.87 -1.67 -2.72
C ASN A 101 12.64 -0.78 -3.71
N VAL A 102 12.03 -0.42 -4.83
CA VAL A 102 12.63 0.53 -5.80
C VAL A 102 12.94 1.89 -5.15
N ARG A 103 12.06 2.40 -4.31
CA ARG A 103 12.30 3.67 -3.58
C ARG A 103 13.42 3.53 -2.54
N ILE A 104 13.46 2.42 -1.81
CA ILE A 104 14.54 2.13 -0.86
C ILE A 104 15.88 2.05 -1.58
N GLU A 105 15.96 1.30 -2.68
CA GLU A 105 17.18 1.19 -3.51
C GLU A 105 17.63 2.56 -4.04
N LEU A 106 16.68 3.38 -4.51
CA LEU A 106 16.98 4.73 -4.98
C LEU A 106 17.59 5.58 -3.86
N HIS A 107 16.97 5.56 -2.68
CA HIS A 107 17.49 6.25 -1.51
C HIS A 107 18.88 5.74 -1.09
N GLU A 108 19.08 4.42 -1.05
CA GLU A 108 20.38 3.84 -0.70
C GLU A 108 21.48 4.20 -1.71
N LYS A 109 21.12 4.29 -3.00
CA LYS A 109 22.07 4.59 -4.07
C LYS A 109 22.48 6.06 -4.14
N TYR A 110 21.55 6.97 -3.86
CA TYR A 110 21.75 8.42 -4.06
C TYR A 110 21.83 9.23 -2.77
N SER A 111 21.61 8.60 -1.61
CA SER A 111 21.76 9.28 -0.33
C SER A 111 23.24 9.63 -0.10
N THR A 112 23.49 10.89 0.24
CA THR A 112 24.81 11.37 0.68
C THR A 112 25.09 11.12 2.16
N ASN A 113 24.07 10.65 2.91
CA ASN A 113 24.24 10.31 4.31
C ASN A 113 24.94 8.94 4.44
N PRO A 114 26.06 8.85 5.21
CA PRO A 114 26.77 7.59 5.42
C PRO A 114 25.97 6.56 6.24
N ILE A 115 24.99 7.00 7.02
CA ILE A 115 24.13 6.13 7.82
C ILE A 115 22.83 5.91 7.05
N LYS A 116 22.47 4.64 6.82
CA LYS A 116 21.20 4.27 6.19
C LYS A 116 20.02 4.67 7.08
N TRP A 117 18.91 5.08 6.45
CA TRP A 117 17.72 5.57 7.15
C TRP A 117 17.20 4.64 8.25
N PHE A 118 17.02 3.36 7.93
CA PHE A 118 16.50 2.39 8.91
C PHE A 118 17.49 2.07 10.04
N ASP A 119 18.80 2.16 9.78
CA ASP A 119 19.81 2.02 10.83
C ASP A 119 19.76 3.22 11.78
N TRP A 120 19.72 4.43 11.22
CA TRP A 120 19.56 5.65 12.01
C TRP A 120 18.29 5.63 12.84
N LEU A 121 17.15 5.25 12.23
CA LEU A 121 15.87 5.18 12.93
C LEU A 121 15.96 4.20 14.11
N TYR A 122 16.48 2.99 13.86
CA TYR A 122 16.62 1.97 14.89
C TYR A 122 17.52 2.41 16.05
N GLU A 123 18.66 3.05 15.78
CA GLU A 123 19.61 3.54 16.77
C GLU A 123 19.04 4.67 17.65
N ASN A 124 18.01 5.36 17.17
CA ASN A 124 17.34 6.40 17.94
C ASN A 124 16.11 5.91 18.74
N ILE A 125 15.82 4.61 18.76
CA ILE A 125 14.78 4.02 19.61
C ILE A 125 15.40 3.68 20.97
N ASP A 126 14.89 4.30 22.03
CA ASP A 126 15.27 3.93 23.39
C ASP A 126 14.50 2.68 23.85
N PHE A 127 15.09 1.52 23.64
CA PHE A 127 14.51 0.24 24.06
C PHE A 127 14.50 0.00 25.57
N SER A 128 15.11 0.83 26.40
CA SER A 128 15.28 0.58 27.84
C SER A 128 13.94 0.46 28.59
N LYS A 129 12.89 1.08 28.08
CA LYS A 129 11.55 1.13 28.69
C LYS A 129 10.47 0.49 27.84
N ILE A 130 10.83 -0.16 26.73
CA ILE A 130 9.87 -0.74 25.78
C ILE A 130 9.81 -2.24 25.98
N ASN A 131 8.65 -2.78 26.33
CA ASN A 131 8.32 -4.20 26.32
C ASN A 131 7.42 -4.53 25.14
N THR A 132 6.44 -3.65 24.88
CA THR A 132 5.46 -3.78 23.78
C THR A 132 5.62 -2.62 22.82
N LEU A 133 5.77 -2.90 21.54
CA LEU A 133 5.98 -1.88 20.49
C LEU A 133 5.04 -2.14 19.32
N LEU A 134 4.42 -1.08 18.83
CA LEU A 134 3.64 -1.07 17.61
C LEU A 134 4.37 -0.30 16.51
N GLU A 135 4.52 -0.89 15.32
CA GLU A 135 4.83 -0.14 14.11
C GLU A 135 3.60 -0.08 13.21
N VAL A 136 3.14 1.13 12.90
CA VAL A 136 2.06 1.38 11.95
C VAL A 136 2.64 1.71 10.58
N GLY A 137 2.16 1.02 9.52
CA GLY A 137 2.71 1.14 8.18
C GLY A 137 4.12 0.54 8.07
N CYS A 138 4.31 -0.69 8.56
CA CYS A 138 5.62 -1.34 8.57
C CYS A 138 6.15 -1.71 7.17
N GLY A 139 5.29 -1.67 6.13
CA GLY A 139 5.63 -2.10 4.79
C GLY A 139 6.14 -3.55 4.76
N ASN A 140 7.26 -3.79 4.09
CA ASN A 140 7.91 -5.10 4.02
C ASN A 140 8.80 -5.45 5.23
N GLY A 141 8.69 -4.72 6.34
CA GLY A 141 9.44 -4.96 7.57
C GLY A 141 10.90 -4.52 7.56
N GLN A 142 11.27 -3.61 6.67
CA GLN A 142 12.67 -3.19 6.43
C GLN A 142 13.41 -2.74 7.69
N LEU A 143 12.74 -2.09 8.63
CA LEU A 143 13.34 -1.66 9.91
C LEU A 143 13.93 -2.83 10.70
N TRP A 144 13.34 -4.03 10.57
CA TRP A 144 13.63 -5.20 11.38
C TRP A 144 14.45 -6.28 10.66
N MET A 145 14.75 -6.13 9.36
CA MET A 145 15.46 -7.14 8.56
C MET A 145 16.85 -7.48 9.08
N LYS A 146 17.54 -6.54 9.70
CA LYS A 146 18.80 -6.82 10.34
C LYS A 146 18.58 -7.53 11.69
N LYS A 147 19.49 -8.46 12.06
CA LYS A 147 19.43 -9.11 13.37
C LYS A 147 19.63 -8.05 14.46
N ARG A 148 18.57 -7.77 15.20
CA ARG A 148 18.54 -6.80 16.30
C ARG A 148 18.55 -7.56 17.64
N LYS A 149 19.52 -7.30 18.50
CA LYS A 149 19.64 -7.99 19.80
C LYS A 149 18.60 -7.48 20.79
N ASP A 150 18.26 -6.20 20.69
CA ASP A 150 17.42 -5.49 21.64
C ASP A 150 15.94 -5.92 21.61
N ILE A 151 15.51 -6.63 20.57
CA ILE A 151 14.11 -7.07 20.41
C ILE A 151 13.82 -8.47 20.96
N ARG A 152 14.82 -9.23 21.43
CA ARG A 152 14.70 -10.66 21.77
C ARG A 152 13.65 -10.99 22.82
N ASN A 153 13.38 -10.08 23.73
CA ASN A 153 12.44 -10.26 24.85
C ASN A 153 11.29 -9.23 24.79
N ARG A 154 10.97 -8.75 23.61
CA ARG A 154 9.92 -7.74 23.41
C ARG A 154 8.85 -8.25 22.49
N GLU A 155 7.63 -7.81 22.72
CA GLU A 155 6.49 -8.05 21.84
C GLU A 155 6.40 -6.92 20.81
N ILE A 156 6.66 -7.25 19.55
CA ILE A 156 6.64 -6.27 18.46
C ILE A 156 5.50 -6.60 17.51
N PHE A 157 4.61 -5.64 17.37
CA PHE A 157 3.43 -5.70 16.52
C PHE A 157 3.69 -4.88 15.26
N LEU A 158 3.66 -5.54 14.11
CA LEU A 158 3.85 -4.93 12.81
C LEU A 158 2.51 -4.84 12.09
N THR A 159 2.13 -3.63 11.71
CA THR A 159 0.85 -3.42 11.05
C THR A 159 1.01 -2.65 9.76
N ASP A 160 0.19 -2.99 8.78
CA ASP A 160 0.05 -2.27 7.53
C ASP A 160 -1.40 -2.37 7.05
N VAL A 161 -1.86 -1.43 6.25
CA VAL A 161 -3.18 -1.49 5.61
C VAL A 161 -3.19 -2.49 4.45
N SER A 162 -2.03 -2.82 3.91
CA SER A 162 -1.82 -3.75 2.80
C SER A 162 -1.45 -5.14 3.32
N ASP A 163 -2.32 -6.11 3.08
CA ASP A 163 -2.04 -7.52 3.36
C ASP A 163 -0.82 -8.02 2.57
N GLY A 164 -0.66 -7.59 1.31
CA GLY A 164 0.51 -7.95 0.50
C GLY A 164 1.84 -7.44 1.07
N MET A 165 1.87 -6.24 1.70
CA MET A 165 3.05 -5.77 2.41
C MET A 165 3.37 -6.64 3.62
N LEU A 166 2.36 -7.07 4.37
CA LEU A 166 2.54 -7.94 5.53
C LEU A 166 3.01 -9.34 5.13
N GLU A 167 2.56 -9.87 4.00
CA GLU A 167 3.07 -11.14 3.47
C GLU A 167 4.56 -11.04 3.10
N ASP A 168 4.97 -9.93 2.44
CA ASP A 168 6.38 -9.66 2.17
C ASP A 168 7.19 -9.49 3.48
N ALA A 169 6.63 -8.81 4.48
CA ALA A 169 7.26 -8.66 5.80
C ALA A 169 7.45 -10.00 6.52
N LYS A 170 6.45 -10.89 6.49
CA LYS A 170 6.54 -12.25 7.06
C LYS A 170 7.61 -13.09 6.38
N GLN A 171 7.79 -12.95 5.07
CA GLN A 171 8.85 -13.64 4.33
C GLN A 171 10.25 -13.10 4.68
N ASN A 172 10.36 -11.81 4.95
CA ASN A 172 11.62 -11.15 5.25
C ASN A 172 12.07 -11.29 6.71
N LEU A 173 11.14 -11.56 7.62
CA LEU A 173 11.35 -11.57 9.06
C LEU A 173 11.08 -12.97 9.65
N ASN A 174 11.61 -13.22 10.82
CA ASN A 174 11.42 -14.49 11.54
C ASN A 174 10.14 -14.43 12.41
N ASP A 175 9.82 -15.56 13.11
CA ASP A 175 8.59 -15.75 13.90
C ASP A 175 8.47 -14.89 15.18
N ASN A 176 9.35 -13.93 15.40
CA ASN A 176 9.35 -13.09 16.62
C ASN A 176 8.48 -11.83 16.52
N PHE A 177 7.64 -11.72 15.50
CA PHE A 177 6.80 -10.56 15.25
C PHE A 177 5.33 -10.98 15.12
N SER A 178 4.43 -10.11 15.56
CA SER A 178 3.00 -10.26 15.36
C SER A 178 2.53 -9.34 14.24
N PHE A 179 1.80 -9.88 13.24
CA PHE A 179 1.40 -9.15 12.04
C PHE A 179 -0.11 -8.97 11.99
N PHE A 180 -0.57 -7.74 11.74
CA PHE A 180 -2.00 -7.42 11.66
C PHE A 180 -2.29 -6.44 10.53
N VAL A 181 -3.32 -6.70 9.76
CA VAL A 181 -3.86 -5.71 8.82
C VAL A 181 -4.64 -4.66 9.61
N VAL A 182 -4.12 -3.43 9.65
CA VAL A 182 -4.69 -2.34 10.44
C VAL A 182 -4.63 -1.03 9.67
N ASN A 183 -5.74 -0.30 9.67
CA ASN A 183 -5.75 1.11 9.30
C ASN A 183 -5.36 1.94 10.53
N CYS A 184 -4.31 2.76 10.42
CA CYS A 184 -3.83 3.60 11.50
C CYS A 184 -4.81 4.70 11.95
N GLU A 185 -5.89 4.93 11.21
CA GLU A 185 -7.02 5.77 11.63
C GLU A 185 -8.05 5.01 12.50
N ASN A 186 -7.84 3.70 12.74
CA ASN A 186 -8.69 2.85 13.58
C ASN A 186 -7.87 1.65 14.07
N ILE A 187 -7.16 1.84 15.17
CA ILE A 187 -6.23 0.85 15.74
C ILE A 187 -7.01 -0.03 16.73
N PRO A 188 -7.18 -1.36 16.48
CA PRO A 188 -8.05 -2.23 17.26
C PRO A 188 -7.42 -2.74 18.57
N PHE A 189 -6.50 -1.99 19.15
CA PHE A 189 -5.86 -2.33 20.41
C PHE A 189 -6.40 -1.48 21.56
N LYS A 190 -6.25 -1.97 22.80
CA LYS A 190 -6.67 -1.23 23.98
C LYS A 190 -5.78 0.00 24.17
N LYS A 191 -6.37 1.07 24.66
CA LYS A 191 -5.63 2.27 25.06
C LYS A 191 -4.50 1.91 26.02
N ASP A 192 -3.36 2.57 25.87
CA ASP A 192 -2.17 2.38 26.70
C ASP A 192 -1.58 0.94 26.66
N PHE A 193 -1.87 0.17 25.60
CA PHE A 193 -1.34 -1.18 25.43
C PHE A 193 0.13 -1.20 25.03
N PHE A 194 0.58 -0.23 24.25
CA PHE A 194 1.94 -0.16 23.76
C PHE A 194 2.78 0.84 24.54
N ASP A 195 4.01 0.45 24.89
CA ASP A 195 5.00 1.36 25.49
C ASP A 195 5.57 2.36 24.47
N ALA A 196 5.58 1.98 23.18
CA ALA A 196 6.03 2.84 22.09
C ALA A 196 5.29 2.53 20.78
N ILE A 197 5.11 3.58 19.97
CA ILE A 197 4.54 3.48 18.62
C ILE A 197 5.52 4.11 17.62
N ILE A 198 5.79 3.41 16.54
CA ILE A 198 6.56 3.90 15.40
C ILE A 198 5.61 4.16 14.25
N ALA A 199 5.62 5.38 13.71
CA ALA A 199 4.88 5.79 12.53
C ALA A 199 5.84 6.38 11.49
N ASN A 200 6.53 5.49 10.75
CA ASN A 200 7.57 5.90 9.82
C ASN A 200 7.01 6.01 8.40
N HIS A 201 7.04 7.21 7.81
CA HIS A 201 6.55 7.49 6.45
C HIS A 201 5.09 7.09 6.20
N VAL A 202 4.22 7.12 7.20
CA VAL A 202 2.82 6.70 7.09
C VAL A 202 1.83 7.85 7.26
N LEU A 203 2.12 8.84 8.11
CA LEU A 203 1.14 9.87 8.52
C LEU A 203 0.61 10.72 7.36
N PHE A 204 1.39 10.93 6.30
CA PHE A 204 0.94 11.70 5.14
C PHE A 204 -0.01 10.93 4.20
N TYR A 205 -0.30 9.67 4.50
CA TYR A 205 -1.28 8.85 3.79
C TYR A 205 -2.66 8.84 4.46
N LEU A 206 -2.77 9.34 5.69
CA LEU A 206 -4.04 9.37 6.41
C LEU A 206 -5.03 10.32 5.73
N ASN A 207 -6.30 9.92 5.72
CA ASN A 207 -7.41 10.79 5.29
C ASN A 207 -7.71 11.83 6.37
N ASP A 208 -7.66 11.42 7.64
CA ASP A 208 -7.79 12.28 8.81
C ASP A 208 -6.58 12.11 9.73
N LEU A 209 -5.66 13.08 9.64
CA LEU A 209 -4.45 13.11 10.46
C LEU A 209 -4.77 13.23 11.95
N ASN A 210 -5.79 14.01 12.31
CA ASN A 210 -6.15 14.20 13.72
C ASN A 210 -6.70 12.90 14.32
N GLN A 211 -7.50 12.16 13.56
CA GLN A 211 -7.98 10.85 13.97
C GLN A 211 -6.80 9.89 14.18
N GLY A 212 -5.93 9.75 13.19
CA GLY A 212 -4.78 8.83 13.30
C GLY A 212 -3.77 9.21 14.41
N LEU A 213 -3.68 10.50 14.79
CA LEU A 213 -2.85 10.93 15.92
C LEU A 213 -3.54 10.76 17.28
N SER A 214 -4.86 10.54 17.30
CA SER A 214 -5.63 10.33 18.52
C SER A 214 -5.74 8.85 18.92
N GLU A 215 -5.41 7.94 17.99
CA GLU A 215 -5.33 6.50 18.21
C GLU A 215 -4.06 6.10 18.97
#